data_0cdb2e7e396ea4afaa0fd694339fd200
#
_entry.id   0cdb2e7e396ea4afaa0fd694339fd200
#
_cell.length_a   1.000
_cell.length_b   1.000
_cell.length_c   1.000
_cell.angle_alpha   90.00
_cell.angle_beta   90.00
_cell.angle_gamma   90.00
#
_symmetry.space_group_name_H-M   'P 1'
#
loop_
_entity.id
_entity.type
_entity.pdbx_description
1 polymer ?
#
loop_
_entity_poly.entity_id
_entity_poly.type
_entity_poly.pdbx_seq_one_letter_code
_entity_poly.pdbx_strand_id
1 'polypeptide(L)'
;NSPDDIVIDYMNYAIAGSFTSRLNMNLREDKSWSYGVRTGIGSALGQRLMQVRAPVQTDKTIESIQEILKEYNEYLTSNPITEEELDKAKKARTLRMPGNYETVGSLLNAVSGIVKYDRELDYLDTLAEKRNLINLNQVKNASTKYIDPQKWTWIIVGDLSMVEEGIRNLELGEVKIIKAE
;
A
#
# COMPACT_ATOMS: atom_id res chain seq x y z
N ASN A 1 3.07 16.20 7.31
CA ASN A 1 3.28 16.88 6.04
C ASN A 1 4.64 16.44 5.47
N SER A 2 4.69 15.33 4.73
CA SER A 2 5.93 14.85 4.10
C SER A 2 5.96 15.32 2.64
N PRO A 3 7.08 15.83 2.14
CA PRO A 3 7.22 16.16 0.72
C PRO A 3 7.03 14.93 -0.19
N ASP A 4 7.20 13.74 0.36
CA ASP A 4 7.08 12.48 -0.36
C ASP A 4 5.65 11.87 -0.33
N ASP A 5 4.65 12.54 0.25
CA ASP A 5 3.29 11.99 0.43
C ASP A 5 2.65 11.51 -0.89
N ILE A 6 2.75 12.32 -1.94
CA ILE A 6 2.16 11.99 -3.25
C ILE A 6 2.91 10.82 -3.90
N VAL A 7 4.23 10.83 -3.81
CA VAL A 7 5.09 9.80 -4.40
C VAL A 7 4.85 8.45 -3.73
N ILE A 8 4.75 8.46 -2.39
CA ILE A 8 4.43 7.28 -1.58
C ILE A 8 3.02 6.73 -1.90
N ASP A 9 2.03 7.61 -2.12
CA ASP A 9 0.69 7.20 -2.54
C ASP A 9 0.72 6.49 -3.91
N TYR A 10 1.48 7.01 -4.88
CA TYR A 10 1.61 6.39 -6.20
C TYR A 10 2.36 5.08 -6.18
N MET A 11 3.47 5.01 -5.45
CA MET A 11 4.21 3.79 -5.18
C MET A 11 3.27 2.69 -4.66
N ASN A 12 2.50 3.03 -3.63
CA ASN A 12 1.56 2.13 -2.99
C ASN A 12 0.37 1.75 -3.89
N TYR A 13 -0.11 2.70 -4.72
CA TYR A 13 -1.22 2.46 -5.64
C TYR A 13 -0.92 1.36 -6.67
N ALA A 14 0.30 1.37 -7.23
CA ALA A 14 0.71 0.40 -8.24
C ALA A 14 0.79 -1.02 -7.68
N ILE A 15 1.37 -1.20 -6.48
CA ILE A 15 1.61 -2.55 -5.94
C ILE A 15 0.37 -3.18 -5.32
N ALA A 16 -0.42 -2.45 -4.52
CA ALA A 16 -1.61 -3.01 -3.87
C ALA A 16 -2.67 -1.96 -3.49
N GLY A 17 -2.61 -0.76 -4.02
CA GLY A 17 -3.53 0.33 -3.70
C GLY A 17 -4.78 0.40 -4.57
N SER A 18 -4.95 -0.48 -5.54
CA SER A 18 -6.10 -0.54 -6.44
C SER A 18 -6.58 -1.97 -6.67
N PHE A 19 -7.80 -2.10 -7.21
CA PHE A 19 -8.36 -3.40 -7.55
C PHE A 19 -7.55 -4.15 -8.62
N THR A 20 -6.93 -3.43 -9.53
CA THR A 20 -6.08 -3.96 -10.60
C THR A 20 -4.60 -3.75 -10.34
N SER A 21 -4.20 -3.61 -9.08
CA SER A 21 -2.80 -3.56 -8.66
C SER A 21 -2.16 -4.94 -8.70
N ARG A 22 -0.85 -5.00 -8.71
CA ARG A 22 -0.08 -6.23 -8.92
C ARG A 22 -0.47 -7.35 -7.96
N LEU A 23 -0.49 -7.08 -6.64
CA LEU A 23 -0.87 -8.10 -5.65
C LEU A 23 -2.31 -8.60 -5.80
N ASN A 24 -3.24 -7.74 -6.23
CA ASN A 24 -4.60 -8.18 -6.52
C ASN A 24 -4.68 -9.04 -7.77
N MET A 25 -3.96 -8.67 -8.84
CA MET A 25 -3.90 -9.49 -10.04
C MET A 25 -3.28 -10.86 -9.74
N ASN A 26 -2.21 -10.91 -8.93
CA ASN A 26 -1.57 -12.15 -8.54
C ASN A 26 -2.47 -13.00 -7.62
N LEU A 27 -2.75 -12.53 -6.40
CA LEU A 27 -3.39 -13.37 -5.37
C LEU A 27 -4.90 -13.56 -5.58
N ARG A 28 -5.57 -12.59 -6.20
CA ARG A 28 -7.01 -12.64 -6.41
C ARG A 28 -7.37 -13.20 -7.78
N GLU A 29 -6.88 -12.62 -8.88
CA GLU A 29 -7.32 -12.97 -10.22
C GLU A 29 -6.63 -14.26 -10.70
N ASP A 30 -5.29 -14.32 -10.62
CA ASP A 30 -4.55 -15.46 -11.18
C ASP A 30 -4.63 -16.71 -10.28
N LYS A 31 -4.52 -16.54 -8.96
CA LYS A 31 -4.45 -17.65 -8.00
C LYS A 31 -5.75 -17.95 -7.29
N SER A 32 -6.68 -17.02 -7.24
CA SER A 32 -7.95 -17.15 -6.51
C SER A 32 -7.79 -17.50 -5.01
N TRP A 33 -6.68 -17.07 -4.39
CA TRP A 33 -6.38 -17.36 -2.98
C TRP A 33 -6.95 -16.30 -2.04
N SER A 34 -7.33 -15.15 -2.57
CA SER A 34 -7.82 -13.99 -1.81
C SER A 34 -8.99 -13.32 -2.50
N TYR A 35 -9.89 -12.72 -1.73
CA TYR A 35 -10.91 -11.81 -2.27
C TYR A 35 -10.36 -10.41 -2.57
N GLY A 36 -9.17 -10.11 -2.13
CA GLY A 36 -8.46 -8.86 -2.43
C GLY A 36 -7.43 -8.51 -1.40
N VAL A 37 -6.33 -7.96 -1.89
CA VAL A 37 -5.22 -7.42 -1.09
C VAL A 37 -5.32 -5.92 -1.08
N ARG A 38 -5.07 -5.30 0.06
CA ARG A 38 -5.09 -3.85 0.21
C ARG A 38 -3.87 -3.38 0.96
N THR A 39 -3.29 -2.30 0.49
CA THR A 39 -2.30 -1.57 1.27
C THR A 39 -2.87 -0.23 1.70
N GLY A 40 -2.36 0.27 2.80
CA GLY A 40 -2.68 1.59 3.30
C GLY A 40 -1.51 2.18 4.07
N ILE A 41 -1.39 3.50 3.97
CA ILE A 41 -0.48 4.27 4.78
C ILE A 41 -1.33 5.20 5.61
N GLY A 42 -1.31 4.99 6.92
CA GLY A 42 -2.08 5.81 7.86
C GLY A 42 -1.66 7.28 7.79
N SER A 43 -2.57 8.17 8.15
CA SER A 43 -2.26 9.57 8.36
C SER A 43 -1.91 9.80 9.83
N ALA A 44 -0.74 10.39 10.11
CA ALA A 44 -0.29 10.72 11.46
C ALA A 44 0.57 11.98 11.44
N LEU A 45 0.69 12.64 12.59
CA LEU A 45 1.62 13.77 12.77
C LEU A 45 3.08 13.32 12.89
N GLY A 46 3.31 12.06 13.25
CA GLY A 46 4.63 11.46 13.38
C GLY A 46 4.87 10.34 12.38
N GLN A 47 5.55 9.29 12.83
CA GLN A 47 5.84 8.11 12.02
C GLN A 47 4.54 7.43 11.58
N ARG A 48 4.49 7.05 10.30
CA ARG A 48 3.34 6.39 9.70
C ARG A 48 3.65 4.91 9.44
N LEU A 49 2.64 4.08 9.63
CA LEU A 49 2.71 2.66 9.33
C LEU A 49 2.20 2.42 7.91
N MET A 50 3.01 1.76 7.09
CA MET A 50 2.56 1.10 5.87
C MET A 50 2.11 -0.32 6.21
N GLN A 51 0.91 -0.69 5.82
CA GLN A 51 0.33 -1.99 6.13
C GLN A 51 -0.19 -2.65 4.87
N VAL A 52 0.16 -3.93 4.68
CA VAL A 52 -0.43 -4.82 3.66
C VAL A 52 -1.40 -5.75 4.37
N ARG A 53 -2.63 -5.82 3.90
CA ARG A 53 -3.67 -6.73 4.41
C ARG A 53 -4.08 -7.67 3.30
N ALA A 54 -3.89 -8.95 3.52
CA ALA A 54 -4.19 -10.02 2.57
C ALA A 54 -5.00 -11.11 3.27
N PRO A 55 -6.34 -11.03 3.30
CA PRO A 55 -7.16 -12.15 3.73
C PRO A 55 -7.06 -13.26 2.67
N VAL A 56 -6.47 -14.37 3.03
CA VAL A 56 -6.20 -15.51 2.14
C VAL A 56 -6.81 -16.79 2.67
N GLN A 57 -6.94 -17.80 1.82
CA GLN A 57 -7.33 -19.15 2.24
C GLN A 57 -6.27 -19.70 3.20
N THR A 58 -6.70 -20.39 4.26
CA THR A 58 -5.79 -20.86 5.31
C THR A 58 -4.71 -21.79 4.78
N ASP A 59 -5.07 -22.71 3.87
CA ASP A 59 -4.17 -23.65 3.20
C ASP A 59 -3.24 -22.98 2.16
N LYS A 60 -3.43 -21.70 1.90
CA LYS A 60 -2.63 -20.86 0.98
C LYS A 60 -1.86 -19.75 1.69
N THR A 61 -1.80 -19.78 3.01
CA THR A 61 -1.12 -18.75 3.79
C THR A 61 0.35 -18.64 3.45
N ILE A 62 1.05 -19.76 3.39
CA ILE A 62 2.51 -19.80 3.13
C ILE A 62 2.84 -19.31 1.73
N GLU A 63 2.17 -19.88 0.73
CA GLU A 63 2.36 -19.49 -0.67
C GLU A 63 2.01 -18.02 -0.89
N SER A 64 0.99 -17.51 -0.18
CA SER A 64 0.61 -16.10 -0.27
C SER A 64 1.67 -15.16 0.30
N ILE A 65 2.31 -15.54 1.41
CA ILE A 65 3.46 -14.79 1.97
C ILE A 65 4.61 -14.76 0.95
N GLN A 66 4.93 -15.89 0.35
CA GLN A 66 5.99 -15.99 -0.66
C GLN A 66 5.69 -15.13 -1.89
N GLU A 67 4.45 -15.13 -2.37
CA GLU A 67 4.04 -14.29 -3.50
C GLU A 67 4.08 -12.80 -3.16
N ILE A 68 3.65 -12.39 -1.95
CA ILE A 68 3.76 -11.00 -1.50
C ILE A 68 5.23 -10.56 -1.48
N LEU A 69 6.11 -11.37 -0.91
CA LEU A 69 7.54 -11.08 -0.87
C LEU A 69 8.14 -11.01 -2.28
N LYS A 70 7.78 -11.93 -3.16
CA LYS A 70 8.22 -11.96 -4.55
C LYS A 70 7.80 -10.68 -5.29
N GLU A 71 6.52 -10.30 -5.24
CA GLU A 71 6.00 -9.11 -5.90
C GLU A 71 6.72 -7.84 -5.44
N TYR A 72 6.94 -7.69 -4.12
CA TYR A 72 7.66 -6.53 -3.61
C TYR A 72 9.14 -6.53 -3.98
N ASN A 73 9.81 -7.68 -3.95
CA ASN A 73 11.22 -7.78 -4.39
C ASN A 73 11.37 -7.48 -5.88
N GLU A 74 10.48 -8.02 -6.73
CA GLU A 74 10.47 -7.70 -8.15
C GLU A 74 10.17 -6.23 -8.42
N TYR A 75 9.23 -5.64 -7.68
CA TYR A 75 8.90 -4.22 -7.78
C TYR A 75 10.09 -3.32 -7.44
N LEU A 76 10.96 -3.74 -6.54
CA LEU A 76 12.16 -3.01 -6.15
C LEU A 76 13.35 -3.24 -7.11
N THR A 77 13.33 -4.28 -7.92
CA THR A 77 14.49 -4.72 -8.69
C THR A 77 14.21 -4.91 -10.18
N SER A 78 13.69 -6.07 -10.56
CA SER A 78 13.55 -6.50 -11.95
C SER A 78 12.32 -5.98 -12.67
N ASN A 79 11.26 -5.66 -11.92
CA ASN A 79 9.99 -5.22 -12.47
C ASN A 79 9.46 -3.98 -11.74
N PRO A 80 10.18 -2.84 -11.78
CA PRO A 80 9.74 -1.62 -11.09
C PRO A 80 8.47 -1.05 -11.72
N ILE A 81 7.89 -0.04 -11.05
CA ILE A 81 6.73 0.69 -11.57
C ILE A 81 6.95 1.16 -13.01
N THR A 82 5.94 1.00 -13.84
CA THR A 82 5.93 1.42 -15.25
C THR A 82 5.28 2.79 -15.42
N GLU A 83 5.50 3.43 -16.58
CA GLU A 83 4.80 4.68 -16.94
C GLU A 83 3.29 4.49 -16.99
N GLU A 84 2.81 3.35 -17.50
CA GLU A 84 1.38 3.04 -17.57
C GLU A 84 0.75 2.96 -16.17
N GLU A 85 1.41 2.30 -15.23
CA GLU A 85 0.96 2.21 -13.83
C GLU A 85 0.94 3.58 -13.14
N LEU A 86 1.97 4.40 -13.40
CA LEU A 86 2.01 5.77 -12.90
C LEU A 86 0.90 6.64 -13.48
N ASP A 87 0.67 6.59 -14.78
CA ASP A 87 -0.41 7.32 -15.45
C ASP A 87 -1.78 6.89 -14.94
N LYS A 88 -1.97 5.59 -14.71
CA LYS A 88 -3.19 5.05 -14.11
C LYS A 88 -3.40 5.59 -12.69
N ALA A 89 -2.34 5.62 -11.87
CA ALA A 89 -2.38 6.17 -10.52
C ALA A 89 -2.73 7.66 -10.53
N LYS A 90 -2.07 8.46 -11.39
CA LYS A 90 -2.36 9.88 -11.58
C LYS A 90 -3.82 10.12 -11.94
N LYS A 91 -4.32 9.45 -12.99
CA LYS A 91 -5.71 9.56 -13.44
C LYS A 91 -6.69 9.18 -12.32
N ALA A 92 -6.46 8.06 -11.64
CA ALA A 92 -7.32 7.61 -10.57
C ALA A 92 -7.39 8.60 -9.39
N ARG A 93 -6.30 9.28 -9.08
CA ARG A 93 -6.24 10.25 -7.98
C ARG A 93 -6.74 11.63 -8.37
N THR A 94 -6.51 12.08 -9.59
CA THR A 94 -6.94 13.42 -10.05
C THR A 94 -8.41 13.43 -10.45
N LEU A 95 -8.89 12.43 -11.20
CA LEU A 95 -10.28 12.39 -11.64
C LEU A 95 -11.29 12.20 -10.50
N ARG A 96 -10.87 11.64 -9.37
CA ARG A 96 -11.71 11.52 -8.18
C ARG A 96 -11.77 12.78 -7.32
N MET A 97 -10.90 13.76 -7.55
CA MET A 97 -10.82 14.96 -6.70
C MET A 97 -12.13 15.73 -6.60
N PRO A 98 -12.88 16.01 -7.68
CA PRO A 98 -14.14 16.73 -7.56
C PRO A 98 -15.11 16.02 -6.60
N GLY A 99 -15.31 14.71 -6.76
CA GLY A 99 -16.22 13.92 -5.92
C GLY A 99 -15.80 13.84 -4.44
N ASN A 100 -14.52 14.07 -4.14
CA ASN A 100 -14.03 14.08 -2.75
C ASN A 100 -14.50 15.30 -1.95
N TYR A 101 -15.13 16.31 -2.57
CA TYR A 101 -15.53 17.56 -1.93
C TYR A 101 -17.02 17.87 -2.14
N GLU A 102 -17.81 16.92 -2.62
CA GLU A 102 -19.25 17.13 -2.93
C GLU A 102 -20.14 17.19 -1.68
N THR A 103 -19.70 16.60 -0.56
CA THR A 103 -20.50 16.60 0.67
C THR A 103 -19.89 17.51 1.73
N VAL A 104 -20.75 18.05 2.62
CA VAL A 104 -20.30 18.86 3.77
C VAL A 104 -19.29 18.08 4.62
N GLY A 105 -19.54 16.79 4.87
CA GLY A 105 -18.64 15.94 5.66
C GLY A 105 -17.27 15.75 4.99
N SER A 106 -17.24 15.53 3.67
CA SER A 106 -15.97 15.39 2.94
C SER A 106 -15.19 16.71 2.88
N LEU A 107 -15.89 17.84 2.71
CA LEU A 107 -15.27 19.17 2.75
C LEU A 107 -14.71 19.48 4.14
N LEU A 108 -15.47 19.20 5.20
CA LEU A 108 -15.00 19.36 6.57
C LEU A 108 -13.75 18.55 6.86
N ASN A 109 -13.71 17.28 6.41
CA ASN A 109 -12.54 16.42 6.56
C ASN A 109 -11.32 16.98 5.80
N ALA A 110 -11.51 17.52 4.61
CA ALA A 110 -10.44 18.13 3.81
C ALA A 110 -9.87 19.38 4.52
N VAL A 111 -10.72 20.29 4.97
CA VAL A 111 -10.32 21.49 5.73
C VAL A 111 -9.66 21.12 7.06
N SER A 112 -10.24 20.18 7.80
CA SER A 112 -9.65 19.67 9.04
C SER A 112 -8.26 19.04 8.80
N GLY A 113 -8.07 18.42 7.65
CA GLY A 113 -6.78 17.88 7.24
C GLY A 113 -5.72 18.96 6.97
N ILE A 114 -6.10 20.13 6.46
CA ILE A 114 -5.20 21.28 6.30
C ILE A 114 -4.69 21.72 7.67
N VAL A 115 -5.62 21.97 8.61
CA VAL A 115 -5.27 22.43 9.97
C VAL A 115 -4.48 21.36 10.73
N LYS A 116 -4.94 20.11 10.72
CA LYS A 116 -4.33 19.00 11.49
C LYS A 116 -2.91 18.71 11.06
N TYR A 117 -2.61 18.82 9.77
CA TYR A 117 -1.30 18.45 9.21
C TYR A 117 -0.45 19.66 8.83
N ASP A 118 -0.84 20.84 9.26
CA ASP A 118 -0.13 22.11 8.99
C ASP A 118 0.22 22.25 7.50
N ARG A 119 -0.82 22.18 6.67
CA ARG A 119 -0.69 22.31 5.20
C ARG A 119 -0.95 23.75 4.80
N GLU A 120 -0.38 24.16 3.67
CA GLU A 120 -0.68 25.46 3.09
C GLU A 120 -2.18 25.59 2.77
N LEU A 121 -2.72 26.81 2.87
CA LEU A 121 -4.15 27.04 2.65
C LEU A 121 -4.59 26.70 1.22
N ASP A 122 -3.69 26.85 0.24
CA ASP A 122 -3.91 26.51 -1.17
C ASP A 122 -3.60 25.03 -1.50
N TYR A 123 -3.38 24.20 -0.47
CA TYR A 123 -2.99 22.79 -0.66
C TYR A 123 -3.94 22.04 -1.60
N LEU A 124 -5.25 22.24 -1.47
CA LEU A 124 -6.25 21.55 -2.28
C LEU A 124 -6.26 22.06 -3.72
N ASP A 125 -6.04 23.36 -3.92
CA ASP A 125 -6.03 24.00 -5.24
C ASP A 125 -4.80 23.57 -6.07
N THR A 126 -3.66 23.40 -5.40
CA THR A 126 -2.39 23.02 -6.04
C THR A 126 -2.17 21.50 -6.12
N LEU A 127 -3.01 20.70 -5.45
CA LEU A 127 -2.80 19.26 -5.32
C LEU A 127 -2.85 18.51 -6.65
N ALA A 128 -3.75 18.88 -7.56
CA ALA A 128 -3.87 18.24 -8.88
C ALA A 128 -2.60 18.48 -9.72
N GLU A 129 -2.08 19.72 -9.72
CA GLU A 129 -0.85 20.07 -10.41
C GLU A 129 0.34 19.30 -9.82
N LYS A 130 0.52 19.33 -8.50
CA LYS A 130 1.57 18.58 -7.78
C LYS A 130 1.54 17.10 -8.11
N ARG A 131 0.37 16.50 -8.21
CA ARG A 131 0.19 15.10 -8.61
C ARG A 131 0.63 14.82 -10.03
N ASN A 132 0.31 15.69 -10.96
CA ASN A 132 0.67 15.53 -12.37
C ASN A 132 2.17 15.72 -12.63
N LEU A 133 2.86 16.52 -11.83
CA LEU A 133 4.30 16.77 -11.94
C LEU A 133 5.17 15.59 -11.50
N ILE A 134 4.63 14.64 -10.75
CA ILE A 134 5.40 13.45 -10.32
C ILE A 134 5.84 12.64 -11.54
N ASN A 135 7.10 12.28 -11.57
CA ASN A 135 7.68 11.44 -12.63
C ASN A 135 8.04 10.04 -12.12
N LEU A 136 8.30 9.14 -13.06
CA LEU A 136 8.60 7.75 -12.78
C LEU A 136 9.80 7.55 -11.86
N ASN A 137 10.86 8.33 -12.06
CA ASN A 137 12.09 8.22 -11.26
C ASN A 137 11.86 8.60 -9.80
N GLN A 138 11.02 9.59 -9.53
CA GLN A 138 10.64 9.93 -8.16
C GLN A 138 9.93 8.77 -7.46
N VAL A 139 9.02 8.08 -8.17
CA VAL A 139 8.31 6.93 -7.58
C VAL A 139 9.25 5.75 -7.37
N LYS A 140 10.14 5.43 -8.31
CA LYS A 140 11.16 4.39 -8.16
C LYS A 140 12.09 4.66 -6.96
N ASN A 141 12.55 5.89 -6.82
CA ASN A 141 13.39 6.29 -5.69
C ASN A 141 12.64 6.20 -4.35
N ALA A 142 11.36 6.56 -4.31
CA ALA A 142 10.54 6.38 -3.12
C ALA A 142 10.34 4.90 -2.79
N SER A 143 10.15 4.04 -3.79
CA SER A 143 10.02 2.59 -3.59
C SER A 143 11.25 2.02 -2.88
N THR A 144 12.44 2.31 -3.36
CA THR A 144 13.69 1.85 -2.71
C THR A 144 13.97 2.50 -1.36
N LYS A 145 13.47 3.72 -1.13
CA LYS A 145 13.65 4.44 0.14
C LYS A 145 12.73 3.92 1.26
N TYR A 146 11.48 3.57 0.91
CA TYR A 146 10.43 3.32 1.90
C TYR A 146 10.00 1.86 2.01
N ILE A 147 10.31 1.01 1.05
CA ILE A 147 9.97 -0.40 1.07
C ILE A 147 11.23 -1.21 1.38
N ASP A 148 11.22 -1.93 2.49
CA ASP A 148 12.26 -2.87 2.86
C ASP A 148 11.61 -4.15 3.41
N PRO A 149 11.37 -5.16 2.56
CA PRO A 149 10.71 -6.40 2.98
C PRO A 149 11.44 -7.16 4.10
N GLN A 150 12.74 -6.93 4.27
CA GLN A 150 13.53 -7.59 5.34
C GLN A 150 13.23 -7.02 6.74
N LYS A 151 12.63 -5.83 6.81
CA LYS A 151 12.26 -5.16 8.07
C LYS A 151 10.78 -5.28 8.41
N TRP A 152 10.04 -6.11 7.70
CA TRP A 152 8.61 -6.24 7.94
C TRP A 152 8.30 -7.06 9.18
N THR A 153 7.23 -6.69 9.86
CA THR A 153 6.61 -7.50 10.90
C THR A 153 5.39 -8.18 10.30
N TRP A 154 5.36 -9.50 10.34
CA TRP A 154 4.25 -10.32 9.88
C TRP A 154 3.29 -10.58 11.03
N ILE A 155 2.02 -10.29 10.82
CA ILE A 155 0.94 -10.62 11.76
C ILE A 155 0.01 -11.57 11.03
N ILE A 156 -0.04 -12.83 11.49
CA ILE A 156 -0.83 -13.89 10.86
C ILE A 156 -1.90 -14.32 11.84
N VAL A 157 -3.15 -14.30 11.41
CA VAL A 157 -4.30 -14.71 12.19
C VAL A 157 -4.97 -15.88 11.48
N GLY A 158 -5.02 -17.04 12.12
CA GLY A 158 -5.57 -18.25 11.52
C GLY A 158 -5.44 -19.47 12.42
N ASP A 159 -5.74 -20.64 11.88
CA ASP A 159 -5.56 -21.91 12.57
C ASP A 159 -4.07 -22.26 12.66
N LEU A 160 -3.52 -22.15 13.87
CA LEU A 160 -2.10 -22.38 14.14
C LEU A 160 -1.66 -23.80 13.74
N SER A 161 -2.54 -24.80 13.94
CA SER A 161 -2.21 -26.19 13.60
C SER A 161 -1.95 -26.41 12.09
N MET A 162 -2.49 -25.52 11.25
CA MET A 162 -2.34 -25.58 9.80
C MET A 162 -1.17 -24.75 9.27
N VAL A 163 -0.81 -23.67 9.98
CA VAL A 163 0.10 -22.66 9.41
C VAL A 163 1.45 -22.55 10.13
N GLU A 164 1.56 -22.99 11.40
CA GLU A 164 2.75 -22.74 12.23
C GLU A 164 4.03 -23.30 11.62
N GLU A 165 4.03 -24.57 11.23
CA GLU A 165 5.22 -25.24 10.67
C GLU A 165 5.70 -24.52 9.39
N GLY A 166 4.76 -24.23 8.49
CA GLY A 166 5.09 -23.51 7.25
C GLY A 166 5.64 -22.11 7.48
N ILE A 167 5.07 -21.36 8.45
CA ILE A 167 5.56 -20.02 8.81
C ILE A 167 6.99 -20.09 9.36
N ARG A 168 7.29 -21.07 10.24
CA ARG A 168 8.64 -21.25 10.77
C ARG A 168 9.65 -21.58 9.69
N ASN A 169 9.27 -22.41 8.72
CA ASN A 169 10.11 -22.81 7.60
C ASN A 169 10.39 -21.66 6.60
N LEU A 170 9.65 -20.56 6.65
CA LEU A 170 9.95 -19.35 5.86
C LEU A 170 11.14 -18.55 6.40
N GLU A 171 11.57 -18.81 7.64
CA GLU A 171 12.73 -18.15 8.28
C GLU A 171 12.69 -16.61 8.22
N LEU A 172 11.49 -16.02 8.31
CA LEU A 172 11.27 -14.56 8.22
C LEU A 172 11.56 -13.82 9.52
N GLY A 173 11.95 -14.53 10.57
CA GLY A 173 12.28 -13.98 11.88
C GLY A 173 11.76 -14.82 13.04
N GLU A 174 11.83 -14.28 14.26
CA GLU A 174 11.31 -14.93 15.46
C GLU A 174 9.78 -15.05 15.41
N VAL A 175 9.25 -16.27 15.60
CA VAL A 175 7.81 -16.52 15.65
C VAL A 175 7.31 -16.45 17.09
N LYS A 176 6.47 -15.46 17.37
CA LYS A 176 5.75 -15.29 18.64
C LYS A 176 4.30 -15.71 18.49
N ILE A 177 3.83 -16.65 19.32
CA ILE A 177 2.44 -17.08 19.35
C ILE A 177 1.70 -16.26 20.40
N ILE A 178 0.61 -15.60 19.99
CA ILE A 178 -0.31 -14.89 20.87
C ILE A 178 -1.66 -15.62 20.78
N LYS A 179 -2.11 -16.18 21.90
CA LYS A 179 -3.44 -16.81 21.97
C LYS A 179 -4.50 -15.72 22.10
N ALA A 180 -5.57 -15.83 21.31
CA ALA A 180 -6.77 -15.05 21.55
C ALA A 180 -7.40 -15.50 22.88
N GLU A 181 -7.77 -14.55 23.72
CA GLU A 181 -8.54 -14.78 24.95
C GLU A 181 -10.01 -15.02 24.63
#